data_cc8a1d06814a42139916b22279f331ae
#
_entry.id   cc8a1d06814a42139916b22279f331ae
#
_cell.length_a   1.000
_cell.length_b   1.000
_cell.length_c   1.000
_cell.angle_alpha   90.00
_cell.angle_beta   90.00
_cell.angle_gamma   90.00
#
_symmetry.space_group_name_H-M   'P 1'
#
loop_
_entity.id
_entity.type
_entity.pdbx_description
1 polymer ?
#
loop_
_entity_poly.entity_id
_entity_poly.type
_entity_poly.pdbx_seq_one_letter_code
_entity_poly.pdbx_strand_id
1 'polypeptide(L)'
;MMREEEKETKADYTRMALDQYLADYKPYNPEEEDVHCDYKTSKEIQNDLRDMVIAPISTITEYMVERGFKMVKIEGGMLAWHLQYDHPF
;
A
#
# COMPACT_ATOMS: atom_id res chain seq x y z
N MET A 1 -7.73 -7.07 -28.67
CA MET A 1 -6.98 -5.83 -28.52
C MET A 1 -7.58 -4.89 -27.49
N MET A 2 -8.85 -4.58 -27.59
CA MET A 2 -9.50 -3.74 -26.59
C MET A 2 -9.48 -4.34 -25.18
N ARG A 3 -9.50 -5.67 -25.09
CA ARG A 3 -9.48 -6.35 -23.78
C ARG A 3 -8.18 -6.20 -23.02
N GLU A 4 -7.06 -6.16 -23.73
CA GLU A 4 -5.76 -5.98 -23.08
C GLU A 4 -5.63 -4.56 -22.54
N GLU A 5 -6.13 -3.58 -23.30
CA GLU A 5 -6.14 -2.19 -22.87
C GLU A 5 -7.02 -2.00 -21.64
N GLU A 6 -8.16 -2.67 -21.58
CA GLU A 6 -9.04 -2.64 -20.41
C GLU A 6 -8.37 -3.22 -19.18
N LYS A 7 -7.62 -4.32 -19.33
CA LYS A 7 -6.88 -4.93 -18.22
C LYS A 7 -5.80 -4.00 -17.72
N GLU A 8 -5.04 -3.40 -18.62
CA GLU A 8 -3.99 -2.46 -18.26
C GLU A 8 -4.58 -1.24 -17.58
N THR A 9 -5.70 -0.74 -18.08
CA THR A 9 -6.38 0.41 -17.51
C THR A 9 -6.80 0.14 -16.07
N LYS A 10 -7.34 -1.03 -15.77
CA LYS A 10 -7.75 -1.40 -14.41
C LYS A 10 -6.55 -1.49 -13.47
N ALA A 11 -5.46 -2.10 -13.93
CA ALA A 11 -4.24 -2.20 -13.16
C ALA A 11 -3.66 -0.80 -12.90
N ASP A 12 -3.71 0.07 -13.91
CA ASP A 12 -3.24 1.44 -13.79
C ASP A 12 -4.07 2.23 -12.78
N TYR A 13 -5.38 2.09 -12.79
CA TYR A 13 -6.25 2.75 -11.82
C TYR A 13 -5.96 2.29 -10.39
N THR A 14 -5.74 1.00 -10.21
CA THR A 14 -5.38 0.46 -8.89
C THR A 14 -4.06 1.06 -8.41
N ARG A 15 -3.05 1.13 -9.29
CA ARG A 15 -1.75 1.71 -8.94
C ARG A 15 -1.87 3.20 -8.65
N MET A 16 -2.65 3.93 -9.43
CA MET A 16 -2.90 5.35 -9.19
C MET A 16 -3.58 5.58 -7.84
N ALA A 17 -4.57 4.75 -7.51
CA ALA A 17 -5.25 4.84 -6.23
C ALA A 17 -4.30 4.55 -5.08
N LEU A 18 -3.43 3.56 -5.23
CA LEU A 18 -2.42 3.24 -4.23
C LEU A 18 -1.39 4.36 -4.09
N ASP A 19 -0.98 4.96 -5.21
CA ASP A 19 -0.06 6.10 -5.18
C ASP A 19 -0.64 7.25 -4.37
N GLN A 20 -1.92 7.55 -4.54
CA GLN A 20 -2.60 8.59 -3.79
C GLN A 20 -2.77 8.21 -2.31
N TYR A 21 -3.18 6.98 -2.07
CA TYR A 21 -3.41 6.47 -0.73
C TYR A 21 -2.12 6.49 0.11
N LEU A 22 -0.99 6.18 -0.53
CA LEU A 22 0.30 6.10 0.13
C LEU A 22 1.19 7.34 -0.11
N ALA A 23 0.59 8.44 -0.60
CA ALA A 23 1.35 9.64 -0.93
C ALA A 23 2.12 10.22 0.26
N ASP A 24 1.60 10.06 1.47
CA ASP A 24 2.21 10.57 2.68
C ASP A 24 3.06 9.53 3.41
N TYR A 25 3.26 8.38 2.80
CA TYR A 25 4.00 7.26 3.41
C TYR A 25 5.20 6.85 2.59
N LYS A 26 6.16 6.26 3.28
CA LYS A 26 7.29 5.59 2.65
C LYS A 26 7.60 4.31 3.43
N PRO A 27 8.42 3.41 2.88
CA PRO A 27 8.86 2.24 3.63
C PRO A 27 9.61 2.67 4.89
N TYR A 28 9.42 1.91 5.96
CA TYR A 28 10.06 2.20 7.24
C TYR A 28 11.59 2.21 7.10
N ASN A 29 12.22 3.25 7.62
CA ASN A 29 13.67 3.38 7.65
C ASN A 29 14.13 3.37 9.11
N PRO A 30 14.81 2.30 9.56
CA PRO A 30 15.25 2.21 10.95
C PRO A 30 16.34 3.21 11.33
N GLU A 31 16.95 3.87 10.33
CA GLU A 31 17.97 4.88 10.58
C GLU A 31 17.39 6.23 10.97
N GLU A 32 16.12 6.47 10.68
CA GLU A 32 15.45 7.71 11.05
C GLU A 32 14.86 7.59 12.46
N GLU A 33 15.00 8.65 13.24
CA GLU A 33 14.48 8.72 14.59
C GLU A 33 13.19 9.54 14.65
N ASP A 34 12.41 9.33 15.71
CA ASP A 34 11.16 10.08 15.97
C ASP A 34 10.18 10.04 14.81
N VAL A 35 10.02 8.87 14.22
CA VAL A 35 9.11 8.69 13.09
C VAL A 35 7.75 8.20 13.56
N HIS A 36 6.73 8.60 12.82
CA HIS A 36 5.38 8.08 13.01
C HIS A 36 5.13 6.97 12.00
N CYS A 37 4.60 5.86 12.48
CA CYS A 37 4.32 4.70 11.64
C CYS A 37 2.88 4.25 11.82
N ASP A 38 2.32 3.76 10.73
CA ASP A 38 1.04 3.06 10.73
C ASP A 38 1.26 1.63 10.27
N TYR A 39 0.37 0.76 10.69
CA TYR A 39 0.42 -0.65 10.33
C TYR A 39 -0.91 -1.01 9.69
N LYS A 40 -0.87 -1.44 8.43
CA LYS A 40 -2.07 -1.79 7.68
C LYS A 40 -1.89 -3.14 7.02
N THR A 41 -2.89 -4.02 7.17
CA THR A 41 -2.91 -5.26 6.40
C THR A 41 -3.33 -4.95 4.97
N SER A 42 -3.04 -5.87 4.05
CA SER A 42 -3.51 -5.73 2.66
C SER A 42 -5.03 -5.63 2.61
N LYS A 43 -5.71 -6.34 3.48
CA LYS A 43 -7.18 -6.30 3.59
C LYS A 43 -7.68 -4.92 4.00
N GLU A 44 -7.03 -4.30 4.96
CA GLU A 44 -7.37 -2.95 5.40
C GLU A 44 -7.16 -1.93 4.28
N ILE A 45 -6.05 -2.05 3.55
CA ILE A 45 -5.78 -1.19 2.40
C ILE A 45 -6.86 -1.40 1.33
N GLN A 46 -7.22 -2.65 1.05
CA GLN A 46 -8.28 -2.95 0.10
C GLN A 46 -9.60 -2.29 0.50
N ASN A 47 -9.95 -2.37 1.77
CA ASN A 47 -11.17 -1.75 2.29
C ASN A 47 -11.12 -0.23 2.19
N ASP A 48 -9.98 0.37 2.50
CA ASP A 48 -9.80 1.82 2.42
C ASP A 48 -9.92 2.35 0.99
N LEU A 49 -9.56 1.52 0.00
CA LEU A 49 -9.61 1.90 -1.41
C LEU A 49 -10.97 1.66 -2.06
N ARG A 50 -11.91 1.02 -1.37
CA ARG A 50 -13.18 0.56 -1.98
C ARG A 50 -13.97 1.67 -2.66
N ASP A 51 -13.92 2.88 -2.15
CA ASP A 51 -14.64 4.00 -2.74
C ASP A 51 -14.02 4.49 -4.04
N MET A 52 -12.76 4.16 -4.28
CA MET A 52 -12.05 4.57 -5.48
C MET A 52 -11.91 3.43 -6.47
N VAL A 53 -11.59 2.24 -5.99
CA VAL A 53 -11.31 1.11 -6.86
C VAL A 53 -11.47 -0.20 -6.07
N ILE A 54 -11.86 -1.26 -6.78
CA ILE A 54 -11.87 -2.61 -6.20
C ILE A 54 -10.53 -3.23 -6.55
N ALA A 55 -9.61 -3.24 -5.59
CA ALA A 55 -8.25 -3.70 -5.80
C ALA A 55 -8.08 -5.13 -5.30
N PRO A 56 -7.58 -6.04 -6.15
CA PRO A 56 -7.27 -7.40 -5.68
C PRO A 56 -6.13 -7.35 -4.66
N ILE A 57 -6.19 -8.24 -3.68
CA ILE A 57 -5.15 -8.33 -2.64
C ILE A 57 -3.78 -8.58 -3.28
N SER A 58 -3.73 -9.43 -4.32
CA SER A 58 -2.47 -9.74 -5.01
C SER A 58 -1.84 -8.50 -5.63
N THR A 59 -2.66 -7.63 -6.23
CA THR A 59 -2.17 -6.39 -6.84
C THR A 59 -1.61 -5.44 -5.77
N ILE A 60 -2.31 -5.34 -4.65
CA ILE A 60 -1.85 -4.52 -3.52
C ILE A 60 -0.50 -5.04 -3.01
N THR A 61 -0.40 -6.35 -2.81
CA THR A 61 0.81 -6.98 -2.31
C THR A 61 1.99 -6.75 -3.26
N GLU A 62 1.77 -6.96 -4.56
CA GLU A 62 2.81 -6.71 -5.56
C GLU A 62 3.27 -5.25 -5.54
N TYR A 63 2.33 -4.33 -5.49
CA TYR A 63 2.64 -2.90 -5.43
C TYR A 63 3.52 -2.58 -4.20
N MET A 64 3.12 -3.08 -3.03
CA MET A 64 3.84 -2.80 -1.79
C MET A 64 5.27 -3.34 -1.84
N VAL A 65 5.44 -4.55 -2.35
CA VAL A 65 6.76 -5.18 -2.49
C VAL A 65 7.62 -4.38 -3.48
N GLU A 66 7.06 -4.00 -4.62
CA GLU A 66 7.77 -3.21 -5.62
C GLU A 66 8.26 -1.87 -5.08
N ARG A 67 7.49 -1.26 -4.19
CA ARG A 67 7.84 0.03 -3.57
C ARG A 67 8.77 -0.13 -2.38
N GLY A 68 9.12 -1.34 -2.00
CA GLY A 68 10.06 -1.60 -0.92
C GLY A 68 9.46 -1.66 0.47
N PHE A 69 8.13 -1.64 0.58
CA PHE A 69 7.47 -1.82 1.87
C PHE A 69 7.68 -3.23 2.38
N LYS A 70 7.76 -3.38 3.68
CA LYS A 70 7.96 -4.67 4.33
C LYS A 70 6.82 -4.94 5.30
N MET A 71 6.54 -6.23 5.49
CA MET A 71 5.55 -6.66 6.46
C MET A 71 6.21 -6.91 7.80
N VAL A 72 5.50 -6.59 8.87
CA VAL A 72 5.90 -6.89 10.23
C VAL A 72 4.76 -7.59 10.95
N LYS A 73 5.11 -8.36 11.95
CA LYS A 73 4.12 -9.04 12.78
C LYS A 73 3.62 -8.07 13.84
N ILE A 74 2.31 -7.89 13.87
CA ILE A 74 1.68 -7.01 14.86
C ILE A 74 0.97 -7.85 15.91
N GLU A 75 0.39 -7.17 16.89
CA GLU A 75 -0.35 -7.80 17.97
C GLU A 75 -1.41 -8.76 17.41
N GLY A 76 -1.55 -9.92 18.00
CA GLY A 76 -2.45 -10.95 17.51
C GLY A 76 -1.83 -11.87 16.46
N GLY A 77 -0.56 -11.67 16.10
CA GLY A 77 0.13 -12.52 15.14
C GLY A 77 -0.13 -12.21 13.68
N MET A 78 -0.86 -11.14 13.39
CA MET A 78 -1.14 -10.74 12.02
C MET A 78 0.06 -10.05 11.39
N LEU A 79 0.17 -10.18 10.06
CA LEU A 79 1.19 -9.46 9.30
C LEU A 79 0.59 -8.19 8.72
N ALA A 80 1.30 -7.08 8.88
CA ALA A 80 0.86 -5.79 8.37
C ALA A 80 2.03 -5.07 7.71
N TRP A 81 1.71 -4.21 6.76
CA TRP A 81 2.70 -3.37 6.12
C TRP A 81 3.14 -2.27 7.07
N HIS A 82 4.45 -2.06 7.15
CA HIS A 82 5.05 -1.04 8.01
C HIS A 82 5.17 0.26 7.23
N LEU A 83 4.31 1.23 7.52
CA LEU A 83 4.20 2.48 6.79
C LEU A 83 4.74 3.61 7.66
N GLN A 84 5.70 4.35 7.13
CA GLN A 84 6.28 5.49 7.83
C GLN A 84 5.77 6.78 7.19
N TYR A 85 5.32 7.73 8.01
CA TYR A 85 4.96 9.05 7.48
C TYR A 85 6.20 9.73 6.91
N ASP A 86 6.05 10.30 5.72
CA ASP A 86 7.13 10.94 4.98
C ASP A 86 7.16 12.46 5.17
N HIS A 87 6.53 12.95 6.21
CA HIS A 87 6.50 14.38 6.51
C HIS A 87 7.09 14.66 7.88
N PRO A 88 7.95 15.68 8.00
CA PRO A 88 8.40 16.12 9.31
C PRO A 88 7.25 16.79 10.06
N PHE A 89 7.23 16.58 11.37
CA PHE A 89 6.23 17.18 12.25
C PHE A 89 6.75 18.43 12.92
#